data_2eb718b40867a3181cc686f31356597d
#
_entry.id   2eb718b40867a3181cc686f31356597d
#
_cell.length_a   1.000
_cell.length_b   1.000
_cell.length_c   1.000
_cell.angle_alpha   90.00
_cell.angle_beta   90.00
_cell.angle_gamma   90.00
#
_symmetry.space_group_name_H-M   'P 1'
#
loop_
_entity.id
_entity.type
_entity.pdbx_description
1 polymer ?
#
loop_
_entity_poly.entity_id
_entity_poly.type
_entity_poly.pdbx_seq_one_letter_code
_entity_poly.pdbx_strand_id
1 'polypeptide(L)'
;VWKRSLDLTADIYRLTKQLPKEELFGLSDQMRRAVVSIPSNIAEGAGRNSDKEFKRFLFIANGSIAELETQLLICEKLDFADQADIYSLLRRTEEIRKMIFGLKNRIDLKSEI
;
A
#
# COMPACT_ATOMS: atom_id res chain seq x y z
N VAL A 1 -4.15 0.17 -11.12
CA VAL A 1 -3.83 0.01 -9.68
C VAL A 1 -2.39 0.42 -9.39
N TRP A 2 -1.47 0.09 -10.26
CA TRP A 2 -0.06 0.42 -10.09
C TRP A 2 0.17 1.94 -10.02
N LYS A 3 -0.43 2.71 -10.93
CA LYS A 3 -0.29 4.17 -10.95
C LYS A 3 -0.81 4.81 -9.67
N ARG A 4 -1.95 4.35 -9.16
CA ARG A 4 -2.51 4.88 -7.91
C ARG A 4 -1.61 4.57 -6.72
N SER A 5 -0.95 3.40 -6.72
CA SER A 5 -0.02 3.06 -5.66
C SER A 5 1.26 3.89 -5.72
N LEU A 6 1.69 4.32 -6.91
CA LEU A 6 2.81 5.27 -7.03
C LEU A 6 2.44 6.63 -6.46
N ASP A 7 1.25 7.13 -6.76
CA ASP A 7 0.78 8.41 -6.23
C ASP A 7 0.66 8.35 -4.72
N LEU A 8 0.14 7.25 -4.19
CA LEU A 8 0.06 7.04 -2.75
C LEU A 8 1.45 7.04 -2.11
N THR A 9 2.43 6.41 -2.75
CA THR A 9 3.81 6.37 -2.27
C THR A 9 4.36 7.78 -2.11
N ALA A 10 4.17 8.64 -3.11
CA ALA A 10 4.65 10.03 -3.04
C ALA A 10 4.01 10.77 -1.87
N ASP A 11 2.71 10.59 -1.65
CA ASP A 11 2.01 11.28 -0.58
C ASP A 11 2.38 10.75 0.81
N ILE A 12 2.64 9.46 0.94
CA ILE A 12 3.15 8.89 2.20
C ILE A 12 4.53 9.46 2.53
N TYR A 13 5.41 9.61 1.53
CA TYR A 13 6.71 10.23 1.75
C TYR A 13 6.56 11.69 2.24
N ARG A 14 5.61 12.44 1.68
CA ARG A 14 5.32 13.80 2.14
C ARG A 14 4.83 13.81 3.59
N LEU A 15 3.92 12.88 3.92
CA LEU A 15 3.41 12.75 5.28
C LEU A 15 4.55 12.45 6.27
N THR A 16 5.44 11.52 5.93
CA THR A 16 6.51 11.10 6.84
C THR A 16 7.50 12.23 7.13
N LYS A 17 7.60 13.24 6.27
CA LYS A 17 8.43 14.41 6.52
C LYS A 17 7.88 15.27 7.67
N GLN A 18 6.60 15.13 7.99
CA GLN A 18 5.96 15.87 9.07
C GLN A 18 6.09 15.17 10.43
N LEU A 19 6.50 13.91 10.44
CA LEU A 19 6.68 13.15 11.67
C LEU A 19 7.89 13.66 12.46
N PRO A 20 7.91 13.46 13.79
CA PRO A 20 9.07 13.87 14.59
C PRO A 20 10.35 13.23 14.08
N LYS A 21 11.45 13.94 14.21
CA LYS A 21 12.77 13.46 13.75
C LYS A 21 13.17 12.15 14.42
N GLU A 22 12.70 11.91 15.65
CA GLU A 22 12.96 10.68 16.39
C GLU A 22 12.39 9.45 15.66
N GLU A 23 11.39 9.65 14.78
CA GLU A 23 10.76 8.57 14.02
C GLU A 23 11.43 8.28 12.68
N LEU A 24 12.51 8.99 12.33
CA LEU A 24 13.17 8.82 11.03
C LEU A 24 13.57 7.36 10.77
N PHE A 25 14.13 6.68 11.78
CA PHE A 25 14.55 5.27 11.68
C PHE A 25 13.53 4.32 12.30
N GLY A 26 12.40 4.83 12.75
CA GLY A 26 11.30 4.05 13.31
C GLY A 26 10.10 4.05 12.38
N LEU A 27 9.02 4.73 12.81
CA LEU A 27 7.75 4.72 12.10
C LEU A 27 7.84 5.27 10.68
N SER A 28 8.59 6.37 10.47
CA SER A 28 8.76 6.94 9.12
C SER A 28 9.38 5.93 8.15
N ASP A 29 10.44 5.26 8.59
CA ASP A 29 11.12 4.24 7.77
C ASP A 29 10.18 3.07 7.45
N GLN A 30 9.45 2.58 8.45
CA GLN A 30 8.51 1.48 8.27
C GLN A 30 7.38 1.84 7.29
N MET A 31 6.86 3.05 7.39
CA MET A 31 5.80 3.51 6.47
C MET A 31 6.30 3.60 5.04
N ARG A 32 7.52 4.12 4.85
CA ARG A 32 8.14 4.21 3.52
C ARG A 32 8.37 2.83 2.92
N ARG A 33 8.85 1.88 3.72
CA ARG A 33 9.05 0.50 3.26
C ARG A 33 7.73 -0.15 2.86
N ALA A 34 6.70 0.02 3.69
CA ALA A 34 5.39 -0.58 3.43
C ALA A 34 4.79 -0.02 2.15
N VAL A 35 4.79 1.31 1.97
CA VAL A 35 4.15 1.91 0.80
C VAL A 35 4.89 1.60 -0.50
N VAL A 36 6.22 1.56 -0.49
CA VAL A 36 7.03 1.19 -1.68
C VAL A 36 6.77 -0.26 -2.06
N SER A 37 6.56 -1.14 -1.07
CA SER A 37 6.27 -2.55 -1.30
C SER A 37 5.01 -2.77 -2.12
N ILE A 38 4.03 -1.87 -2.07
CA ILE A 38 2.77 -2.04 -2.80
C ILE A 38 3.00 -2.00 -4.32
N PRO A 39 3.49 -0.90 -4.92
CA PRO A 39 3.72 -0.89 -6.37
C PRO A 39 4.81 -1.86 -6.80
N SER A 40 5.81 -2.09 -5.95
CA SER A 40 6.91 -3.00 -6.29
C SER A 40 6.42 -4.43 -6.46
N ASN A 41 5.55 -4.90 -5.57
CA ASN A 41 5.00 -6.25 -5.68
C ASN A 41 3.98 -6.38 -6.82
N ILE A 42 3.20 -5.35 -7.09
CA ILE A 42 2.29 -5.36 -8.23
C ILE A 42 3.09 -5.49 -9.54
N ALA A 43 4.14 -4.70 -9.69
CA ALA A 43 5.00 -4.73 -10.88
C ALA A 43 5.73 -6.07 -11.01
N GLU A 44 6.28 -6.58 -9.91
CA GLU A 44 6.98 -7.86 -9.89
C GLU A 44 6.05 -8.99 -10.33
N GLY A 45 4.83 -9.03 -9.77
CA GLY A 45 3.85 -10.04 -10.11
C GLY A 45 3.40 -9.97 -11.56
N ALA A 46 3.19 -8.76 -12.07
CA ALA A 46 2.78 -8.55 -13.47
C ALA A 46 3.88 -8.98 -14.45
N GLY A 47 5.13 -8.91 -14.03
CA GLY A 47 6.27 -9.33 -14.85
C GLY A 47 6.52 -10.83 -14.88
N ARG A 48 5.82 -11.61 -14.05
CA ARG A 48 5.93 -13.06 -14.05
C ARG A 48 5.01 -13.65 -15.11
N ASN A 49 5.44 -14.74 -15.75
CA ASN A 49 4.64 -15.44 -16.77
C ASN A 49 3.75 -16.51 -16.14
N SER A 50 3.06 -16.17 -15.04
CA SER A 50 2.27 -17.14 -14.29
C SER A 50 1.18 -16.42 -13.51
N ASP A 51 -0.07 -16.81 -13.75
CA ASP A 51 -1.21 -16.28 -13.00
C ASP A 51 -1.08 -16.61 -11.50
N LYS A 52 -0.58 -17.78 -11.18
CA LYS A 52 -0.36 -18.19 -9.79
C LYS A 52 0.64 -17.29 -9.11
N GLU A 53 1.74 -16.95 -9.79
CA GLU A 53 2.75 -16.04 -9.24
C GLU A 53 2.22 -14.61 -9.15
N PHE A 54 1.45 -14.16 -10.12
CA PHE A 54 0.85 -12.83 -10.06
C PHE A 54 -0.05 -12.72 -8.83
N LYS A 55 -0.90 -13.71 -8.57
CA LYS A 55 -1.76 -13.72 -7.39
C LYS A 55 -0.95 -13.70 -6.09
N ARG A 56 0.17 -14.42 -6.05
CA ARG A 56 1.06 -14.44 -4.89
C ARG A 56 1.59 -13.04 -4.58
N PHE A 57 2.06 -12.32 -5.60
CA PHE A 57 2.58 -10.96 -5.42
C PHE A 57 1.48 -9.96 -5.06
N LEU A 58 0.27 -10.15 -5.60
CA LEU A 58 -0.88 -9.33 -5.20
C LEU A 58 -1.25 -9.56 -3.74
N PHE A 59 -1.14 -10.80 -3.27
CA PHE A 59 -1.35 -11.12 -1.86
C PHE A 59 -0.33 -10.40 -0.96
N ILE A 60 0.95 -10.39 -1.37
CA ILE A 60 2.00 -9.68 -0.64
C ILE A 60 1.71 -8.17 -0.62
N ALA A 61 1.33 -7.60 -1.77
CA ALA A 61 0.97 -6.17 -1.85
C ALA A 61 -0.18 -5.83 -0.90
N ASN A 62 -1.18 -6.70 -0.83
CA ASN A 62 -2.32 -6.50 0.07
C ASN A 62 -1.89 -6.52 1.55
N GLY A 63 -0.95 -7.38 1.91
CA GLY A 63 -0.35 -7.39 3.25
C GLY A 63 0.37 -6.08 3.57
N SER A 64 1.07 -5.52 2.59
CA SER A 64 1.74 -4.22 2.75
C SER A 64 0.73 -3.09 2.95
N ILE A 65 -0.43 -3.15 2.29
CA ILE A 65 -1.50 -2.18 2.50
C ILE A 65 -2.01 -2.25 3.93
N ALA A 66 -2.26 -3.45 4.45
CA ALA A 66 -2.73 -3.63 5.83
C ALA A 66 -1.71 -3.08 6.84
N GLU A 67 -0.43 -3.31 6.59
CA GLU A 67 0.65 -2.78 7.42
C GLU A 67 0.66 -1.25 7.40
N LEU A 68 0.56 -0.65 6.22
CA LEU A 68 0.52 0.80 6.06
C LEU A 68 -0.70 1.41 6.76
N GLU A 69 -1.86 0.78 6.64
CA GLU A 69 -3.08 1.25 7.32
C GLU A 69 -2.92 1.26 8.84
N THR A 70 -2.29 0.22 9.37
CA THR A 70 -1.99 0.14 10.80
C THR A 70 -1.07 1.30 11.21
N GLN A 71 -0.03 1.55 10.42
CA GLN A 71 0.91 2.63 10.70
C GLN A 71 0.25 4.02 10.62
N LEU A 72 -0.67 4.23 9.68
CA LEU A 72 -1.44 5.47 9.59
C LEU A 72 -2.30 5.68 10.84
N LEU A 73 -2.94 4.62 11.33
CA LEU A 73 -3.73 4.68 12.56
C LEU A 73 -2.84 4.96 13.78
N ILE A 74 -1.62 4.43 13.81
CA ILE A 74 -0.65 4.75 14.86
C ILE A 74 -0.31 6.25 14.81
N CYS A 75 -0.10 6.82 13.62
CA CYS A 75 0.14 8.25 13.47
C CYS A 75 -0.99 9.09 14.04
N GLU A 76 -2.24 8.66 13.81
CA GLU A 76 -3.40 9.33 14.37
C GLU A 76 -3.39 9.28 15.89
N LYS A 77 -3.15 8.10 16.46
CA LYS A 77 -3.11 7.90 17.92
C LYS A 77 -2.04 8.74 18.61
N LEU A 78 -0.93 8.96 17.94
CA LEU A 78 0.20 9.71 18.49
C LEU A 78 0.17 11.20 18.10
N ASP A 79 -0.87 11.65 17.40
CA ASP A 79 -1.03 13.02 16.94
C ASP A 79 0.15 13.50 16.07
N PHE A 80 0.71 12.61 15.26
CA PHE A 80 1.83 12.94 14.37
C PHE A 80 1.38 13.59 13.07
N ALA A 81 0.10 13.54 12.75
CA ALA A 81 -0.45 14.09 11.52
C ALA A 81 -1.92 14.43 11.70
N ASP A 82 -2.44 15.31 10.86
CA ASP A 82 -3.84 15.73 10.85
C ASP A 82 -4.75 14.53 10.58
N GLN A 83 -5.82 14.43 11.36
CA GLN A 83 -6.81 13.37 11.21
C GLN A 83 -7.42 13.35 9.81
N ALA A 84 -7.68 14.53 9.23
CA ALA A 84 -8.23 14.63 7.88
C ALA A 84 -7.28 14.02 6.84
N ASP A 85 -5.97 14.28 6.97
CA ASP A 85 -4.96 13.71 6.08
C ASP A 85 -4.87 12.20 6.22
N ILE A 86 -4.90 11.71 7.45
CA ILE A 86 -4.88 10.26 7.73
C ILE A 86 -6.08 9.58 7.08
N TYR A 87 -7.29 10.11 7.26
CA TYR A 87 -8.50 9.50 6.70
C TYR A 87 -8.53 9.56 5.17
N SER A 88 -7.99 10.64 4.58
CA SER A 88 -7.86 10.74 3.14
C SER A 88 -6.96 9.62 2.60
N LEU A 89 -5.84 9.37 3.25
CA LEU A 89 -4.91 8.31 2.85
C LEU A 89 -5.52 6.91 3.07
N LEU A 90 -6.26 6.73 4.15
CA LEU A 90 -6.95 5.45 4.40
C LEU A 90 -8.01 5.15 3.35
N ARG A 91 -8.71 6.16 2.83
CA ARG A 91 -9.65 5.96 1.72
C ARG A 91 -8.93 5.50 0.47
N ARG A 92 -7.74 6.04 0.21
CA ARG A 92 -6.94 5.66 -0.96
C ARG A 92 -6.38 4.24 -0.84
N THR A 93 -5.97 3.82 0.35
CA THR A 93 -5.55 2.44 0.58
C THR A 93 -6.71 1.47 0.35
N GLU A 94 -7.90 1.83 0.80
CA GLU A 94 -9.12 1.04 0.59
C GLU A 94 -9.42 0.88 -0.90
N GLU A 95 -9.33 1.96 -1.68
CA GLU A 95 -9.51 1.90 -3.14
C GLU A 95 -8.53 0.94 -3.79
N ILE A 96 -7.25 1.04 -3.42
CA ILE A 96 -6.22 0.17 -3.99
C ILE A 96 -6.50 -1.29 -3.63
N ARG A 97 -6.92 -1.55 -2.39
CA ARG A 97 -7.29 -2.90 -1.96
C ARG A 97 -8.42 -3.47 -2.82
N LYS A 98 -9.45 -2.67 -3.08
CA LYS A 98 -10.58 -3.09 -3.94
C LYS A 98 -10.13 -3.36 -5.36
N MET A 99 -9.22 -2.54 -5.89
CA MET A 99 -8.67 -2.75 -7.23
C MET A 99 -7.85 -4.03 -7.32
N ILE A 100 -7.06 -4.32 -6.29
CA ILE A 100 -6.29 -5.58 -6.22
C ILE A 100 -7.23 -6.77 -6.16
N PHE A 101 -8.28 -6.69 -5.35
CA PHE A 101 -9.30 -7.73 -5.26
C PHE A 101 -9.97 -7.97 -6.62
N GLY A 102 -10.35 -6.90 -7.31
CA GLY A 102 -10.95 -7.03 -8.64
C GLY A 102 -10.00 -7.65 -9.67
N LEU A 103 -8.73 -7.29 -9.61
CA LEU A 103 -7.71 -7.86 -10.49
C LEU A 103 -7.53 -9.35 -10.22
N LYS A 104 -7.44 -9.74 -8.94
CA LYS A 104 -7.35 -11.14 -8.53
C LYS A 104 -8.54 -11.94 -9.06
N ASN A 105 -9.75 -11.40 -8.95
CA ASN A 105 -10.96 -12.07 -9.44
C ASN A 105 -10.93 -12.27 -10.95
N ARG A 106 -10.43 -11.29 -11.72
CA ARG A 106 -10.29 -11.44 -13.17
C ARG A 106 -9.30 -12.53 -13.54
N ILE A 107 -8.21 -12.66 -12.78
CA ILE A 107 -7.25 -13.75 -12.98
C ILE A 107 -7.91 -15.11 -12.72
N ASP A 108 -8.67 -15.22 -11.64
CA ASP A 108 -9.37 -16.46 -11.27
C ASP A 108 -10.40 -16.86 -12.34
N LEU A 109 -11.18 -15.91 -12.85
CA LEU A 109 -12.15 -16.15 -13.92
C LEU A 109 -11.47 -16.64 -15.20
N LYS A 110 -10.36 -16.02 -15.57
CA LYS A 110 -9.58 -16.41 -16.74
C LYS A 110 -9.07 -17.83 -16.62
N SER A 111 -8.68 -18.26 -15.41
CA SER A 111 -8.16 -19.61 -15.15
C SER A 111 -9.24 -20.69 -15.27
N GLU A 112 -10.52 -20.33 -15.13
CA GLU A 112 -11.65 -21.25 -15.25
C GLU A 112 -12.04 -21.53 -16.70
N ILE A 113 -11.60 -20.71 -17.62
CA ILE A 113 -11.91 -20.86 -19.05
C ILE A 113 -10.88 -21.79 -19.71
#